data_05c3921f09530eb6e7f223277fcc69db
#
_entry.id   05c3921f09530eb6e7f223277fcc69db
#
_cell.length_a   1.000
_cell.length_b   1.000
_cell.length_c   1.000
_cell.angle_alpha   90.00
_cell.angle_beta   90.00
_cell.angle_gamma   90.00
#
_symmetry.space_group_name_H-M   'P 1'
#
loop_
_entity.id
_entity.type
_entity.pdbx_description
1 polymer ?
#
loop_
_entity_poly.entity_id
_entity_poly.type
_entity_poly.pdbx_seq_one_letter_code
_entity_poly.pdbx_strand_id
1 'polypeptide(L)'
;MEKTKKRQIEYHAIIKRIYRHPETGPQAFTEIYTLLSDILALPKKDRRYEMKTSKICFLERLSVQKGSEYTYVSGYFESAVYEFRPKLINTVTATTRDNPKEKLEGEVEKTHFCLRICDKIYTKEVILVLEKNANGVNVKQFLNYLTSFNKRFAAEKERKIDYYLQNHMLVRDDIEEAIRGMSRARVAELYIDKRLLGSQALDFSNRFAEAKQSMILTVKAEKNASIKDAAMDFLRLLQGTRSDVVKMR
;
A
#
# COMPACT_ATOMS: atom_id res chain seq x y z
N MET A 1 -9.09 33.02 0.91
CA MET A 1 -8.96 31.94 -0.10
C MET A 1 -8.63 30.64 0.64
N GLU A 2 -9.54 29.70 0.69
CA GLU A 2 -9.26 28.37 1.22
C GLU A 2 -8.20 27.67 0.33
N LYS A 3 -7.10 27.29 0.93
CA LYS A 3 -6.08 26.50 0.23
C LYS A 3 -6.64 25.12 -0.05
N THR A 4 -6.96 24.82 -1.30
CA THR A 4 -7.35 23.49 -1.74
C THR A 4 -6.21 22.52 -1.42
N LYS A 5 -6.41 21.61 -0.46
CA LYS A 5 -5.47 20.52 -0.18
C LYS A 5 -5.56 19.51 -1.33
N LYS A 6 -4.49 19.34 -2.09
CA LYS A 6 -4.38 18.24 -3.07
C LYS A 6 -4.37 16.93 -2.28
N ARG A 7 -5.36 16.07 -2.54
CA ARG A 7 -5.37 14.69 -2.02
C ARG A 7 -4.72 13.77 -3.04
N GLN A 8 -3.90 12.87 -2.56
CA GLN A 8 -3.31 11.81 -3.38
C GLN A 8 -4.06 10.52 -3.09
N ILE A 9 -4.24 9.70 -4.13
CA ILE A 9 -4.84 8.37 -4.03
C ILE A 9 -3.92 7.35 -4.66
N GLU A 10 -3.94 6.13 -4.13
CA GLU A 10 -3.18 4.99 -4.63
C GLU A 10 -4.15 3.86 -4.96
N TYR A 11 -3.84 3.11 -6.02
CA TYR A 11 -4.61 1.96 -6.48
C TYR A 11 -3.82 0.68 -6.27
N HIS A 12 -4.44 -0.33 -5.67
CA HIS A 12 -3.78 -1.60 -5.37
C HIS A 12 -4.72 -2.76 -5.64
N ALA A 13 -4.24 -3.82 -6.28
CA ALA A 13 -4.89 -5.11 -6.23
C ALA A 13 -4.56 -5.79 -4.90
N ILE A 14 -5.56 -6.31 -4.20
CA ILE A 14 -5.39 -7.05 -2.95
C ILE A 14 -5.52 -8.53 -3.23
N ILE A 15 -4.46 -9.26 -2.92
CA ILE A 15 -4.34 -10.68 -3.18
C ILE A 15 -3.96 -11.47 -1.92
N LYS A 16 -4.32 -12.73 -1.91
CA LYS A 16 -3.81 -13.73 -0.98
C LYS A 16 -2.85 -14.68 -1.69
N ARG A 17 -1.77 -15.06 -1.01
CA ARG A 17 -0.84 -16.10 -1.46
C ARG A 17 -0.78 -17.18 -0.42
N ILE A 18 -0.94 -18.43 -0.86
CA ILE A 18 -0.92 -19.60 0.02
C ILE A 18 0.52 -19.87 0.44
N TYR A 19 0.73 -20.14 1.74
CA TYR A 19 2.02 -20.52 2.26
C TYR A 19 2.44 -21.87 1.69
N ARG A 20 3.72 -22.02 1.33
CA ARG A 20 4.33 -23.27 0.84
C ARG A 20 3.75 -23.82 -0.46
N HIS A 21 2.87 -23.10 -1.14
CA HIS A 21 2.26 -23.49 -2.41
C HIS A 21 2.40 -22.35 -3.43
N PRO A 22 3.64 -21.99 -3.85
CA PRO A 22 3.87 -20.89 -4.79
C PRO A 22 3.27 -21.16 -6.16
N GLU A 23 3.09 -22.44 -6.52
CA GLU A 23 2.47 -22.91 -7.76
C GLU A 23 1.00 -22.53 -7.89
N THR A 24 0.31 -22.31 -6.78
CA THR A 24 -1.12 -21.95 -6.79
C THR A 24 -1.37 -20.54 -7.32
N GLY A 25 -0.33 -19.72 -7.44
CA GLY A 25 -0.43 -18.35 -7.91
C GLY A 25 -1.17 -17.41 -6.94
N PRO A 26 -1.22 -16.12 -7.27
CA PRO A 26 -1.94 -15.13 -6.47
C PRO A 26 -3.46 -15.27 -6.68
N GLN A 27 -4.24 -15.19 -5.61
CA GLN A 27 -5.70 -15.22 -5.64
C GLN A 27 -6.26 -13.91 -5.11
N ALA A 28 -7.40 -13.44 -5.64
CA ALA A 28 -8.10 -12.29 -5.09
C ALA A 28 -8.62 -12.58 -3.68
N PHE A 29 -8.49 -11.61 -2.77
CA PHE A 29 -9.01 -11.74 -1.40
C PHE A 29 -10.45 -11.22 -1.32
N THR A 30 -11.38 -11.91 -1.95
CA THR A 30 -12.80 -11.49 -2.05
C THR A 30 -13.50 -11.49 -0.69
N GLU A 31 -13.02 -12.25 0.27
CA GLU A 31 -13.52 -12.31 1.65
C GLU A 31 -13.26 -11.02 2.46
N ILE A 32 -12.54 -10.04 1.89
CA ILE A 32 -12.18 -8.78 2.55
C ILE A 32 -13.38 -8.03 3.11
N TYR A 33 -14.52 -8.04 2.41
CA TYR A 33 -15.74 -7.38 2.87
C TYR A 33 -16.27 -8.01 4.15
N THR A 34 -16.35 -9.34 4.19
CA THR A 34 -16.81 -10.08 5.38
C THR A 34 -15.90 -9.78 6.57
N LEU A 35 -14.60 -9.83 6.36
CA LEU A 35 -13.62 -9.50 7.39
C LEU A 35 -13.78 -8.08 7.93
N LEU A 36 -13.93 -7.09 7.05
CA LEU A 36 -14.15 -5.68 7.45
C LEU A 36 -15.47 -5.51 8.23
N SER A 37 -16.52 -6.22 7.82
CA SER A 37 -17.82 -6.19 8.49
C SER A 37 -17.75 -6.81 9.89
N ASP A 38 -17.06 -7.96 10.04
CA ASP A 38 -16.84 -8.62 11.32
C ASP A 38 -16.02 -7.71 12.26
N ILE A 39 -15.01 -7.02 11.73
CA ILE A 39 -14.24 -6.04 12.51
C ILE A 39 -15.14 -4.89 12.98
N LEU A 40 -15.97 -4.34 12.09
CA LEU A 40 -16.84 -3.22 12.42
C LEU A 40 -17.91 -3.59 13.46
N ALA A 41 -18.30 -4.85 13.52
CA ALA A 41 -19.23 -5.35 14.53
C ALA A 41 -18.64 -5.36 15.96
N LEU A 42 -17.32 -5.34 16.10
CA LEU A 42 -16.67 -5.23 17.41
C LEU A 42 -16.89 -3.86 18.05
N PRO A 43 -16.90 -3.74 19.38
CA PRO A 43 -16.81 -2.47 20.08
C PRO A 43 -15.60 -1.64 19.60
N LYS A 44 -15.72 -0.32 19.57
CA LYS A 44 -14.67 0.58 19.02
C LYS A 44 -13.28 0.32 19.64
N LYS A 45 -13.20 0.10 20.97
CA LYS A 45 -11.96 -0.22 21.68
C LYS A 45 -11.30 -1.50 21.18
N ASP A 46 -12.09 -2.50 20.77
CA ASP A 46 -11.62 -3.82 20.36
C ASP A 46 -11.22 -3.86 18.87
N ARG A 47 -11.57 -2.81 18.10
CA ARG A 47 -11.10 -2.57 16.72
C ARG A 47 -9.74 -1.88 16.65
N ARG A 48 -9.18 -1.49 17.80
CA ARG A 48 -7.89 -0.83 17.88
C ARG A 48 -6.78 -1.78 17.43
N TYR A 49 -5.93 -1.28 16.56
CA TYR A 49 -4.68 -1.91 16.16
C TYR A 49 -3.52 -0.97 16.45
N GLU A 50 -2.57 -1.46 17.22
CA GLU A 50 -1.38 -0.71 17.57
C GLU A 50 -0.26 -1.00 16.57
N MET A 51 0.26 0.06 16.00
CA MET A 51 1.37 0.01 15.07
C MET A 51 2.68 0.32 15.80
N LYS A 52 3.78 -0.08 15.23
CA LYS A 52 5.10 0.38 15.70
C LYS A 52 5.13 1.92 15.69
N THR A 53 5.87 2.54 16.64
CA THR A 53 6.04 4.00 16.70
C THR A 53 4.86 4.78 17.31
N SER A 54 4.28 4.28 18.40
CA SER A 54 3.23 5.00 19.15
C SER A 54 2.09 5.51 18.26
N LYS A 55 1.67 4.69 17.29
CA LYS A 55 0.58 4.99 16.38
C LYS A 55 -0.49 3.90 16.48
N ILE A 56 -1.74 4.32 16.56
CA ILE A 56 -2.91 3.45 16.55
C ILE A 56 -3.77 3.71 15.31
N CYS A 57 -4.53 2.71 14.91
CA CYS A 57 -5.64 2.92 13.98
C CYS A 57 -6.80 1.97 14.29
N PHE A 58 -7.97 2.33 13.79
CA PHE A 58 -9.17 1.50 13.83
C PHE A 58 -10.10 1.86 12.67
N LEU A 59 -10.82 0.85 12.20
CA LEU A 59 -11.89 1.02 11.21
C LEU A 59 -13.07 1.73 11.88
N GLU A 60 -13.48 2.88 11.34
CA GLU A 60 -14.56 3.67 11.93
C GLU A 60 -15.89 3.47 11.22
N ARG A 61 -15.88 3.39 9.89
CA ARG A 61 -17.12 3.31 9.10
C ARG A 61 -16.95 2.46 7.86
N LEU A 62 -18.03 1.77 7.49
CA LEU A 62 -18.21 1.12 6.18
C LEU A 62 -19.54 1.53 5.57
N SER A 63 -19.57 1.60 4.25
CA SER A 63 -20.75 1.73 3.43
C SER A 63 -20.60 0.78 2.25
N VAL A 64 -21.67 0.08 1.91
CA VAL A 64 -21.67 -0.95 0.86
C VAL A 64 -22.69 -0.61 -0.20
N GLN A 65 -22.26 -0.67 -1.44
CA GLN A 65 -23.13 -0.54 -2.61
C GLN A 65 -22.95 -1.80 -3.48
N LYS A 66 -24.01 -2.59 -3.61
CA LYS A 66 -24.02 -3.77 -4.48
C LYS A 66 -24.46 -3.37 -5.86
N GLY A 67 -23.63 -3.64 -6.86
CA GLY A 67 -23.98 -3.55 -8.29
C GLY A 67 -24.20 -4.96 -8.87
N SER A 68 -24.53 -5.02 -10.16
CA SER A 68 -24.73 -6.27 -10.88
C SER A 68 -23.44 -7.09 -11.05
N GLU A 69 -22.30 -6.42 -11.15
CA GLU A 69 -21.01 -7.04 -11.42
C GLU A 69 -20.03 -6.90 -10.26
N TYR A 70 -20.10 -5.81 -9.54
CA TYR A 70 -19.15 -5.44 -8.50
C TYR A 70 -19.86 -5.05 -7.21
N THR A 71 -19.24 -5.39 -6.09
CA THR A 71 -19.57 -4.82 -4.80
C THR A 71 -18.56 -3.73 -4.49
N TYR A 72 -19.06 -2.53 -4.21
CA TYR A 72 -18.24 -1.41 -3.75
C TYR A 72 -18.37 -1.26 -2.24
N VAL A 73 -17.23 -1.25 -1.56
CA VAL A 73 -17.15 -1.06 -0.10
C VAL A 73 -16.31 0.16 0.17
N SER A 74 -16.93 1.23 0.62
CA SER A 74 -16.24 2.45 1.03
C SER A 74 -16.21 2.58 2.54
N GLY A 75 -15.18 3.24 3.04
CA GLY A 75 -15.02 3.45 4.47
C GLY A 75 -13.86 4.34 4.79
N TYR A 76 -13.60 4.50 6.08
CA TYR A 76 -12.41 5.20 6.52
C TYR A 76 -11.87 4.63 7.82
N PHE A 77 -10.56 4.80 7.98
CA PHE A 77 -9.84 4.58 9.21
C PHE A 77 -9.64 5.90 9.94
N GLU A 78 -9.73 5.86 11.25
CA GLU A 78 -9.14 6.87 12.10
C GLU A 78 -7.80 6.34 12.63
N SER A 79 -6.78 7.19 12.60
CA SER A 79 -5.46 6.91 13.14
C SER A 79 -4.97 8.08 13.95
N ALA A 80 -4.13 7.81 14.95
CA ALA A 80 -3.53 8.85 15.76
C ALA A 80 -2.12 8.45 16.18
N VAL A 81 -1.21 9.42 16.19
CA VAL A 81 0.14 9.28 16.77
C VAL A 81 0.08 9.89 18.16
N TYR A 82 0.34 9.09 19.19
CA TYR A 82 0.39 9.52 20.58
C TYR A 82 1.84 9.61 21.08
N GLU A 83 2.04 10.09 22.31
CA GLU A 83 3.37 10.35 22.91
C GLU A 83 4.17 11.49 22.23
N PHE A 84 3.68 12.07 21.14
CA PHE A 84 4.32 13.20 20.47
C PHE A 84 3.57 14.52 20.83
N ARG A 85 4.21 15.35 21.64
CA ARG A 85 3.66 16.63 22.13
C ARG A 85 4.63 17.80 21.91
N PRO A 86 4.80 18.23 20.66
CA PRO A 86 5.66 19.38 20.37
C PRO A 86 5.06 20.64 21.00
N LYS A 87 5.92 21.57 21.43
CA LYS A 87 5.48 22.88 21.86
C LYS A 87 4.77 23.59 20.72
N LEU A 88 3.76 24.37 21.08
CA LEU A 88 3.02 25.21 20.13
C LEU A 88 3.66 26.59 20.06
N ILE A 89 3.83 27.13 18.85
CA ILE A 89 4.29 28.49 18.62
C ILE A 89 3.15 29.34 18.04
N ASN A 90 2.94 30.50 18.62
CA ASN A 90 2.06 31.50 18.02
C ASN A 90 2.82 32.16 16.86
N THR A 91 2.32 32.00 15.64
CA THR A 91 2.99 32.50 14.42
C THR A 91 2.98 34.02 14.29
N VAL A 92 2.17 34.75 15.07
CA VAL A 92 2.11 36.21 15.07
C VAL A 92 3.06 36.77 16.11
N THR A 93 3.02 36.23 17.34
CA THR A 93 3.79 36.78 18.49
C THR A 93 5.12 36.07 18.72
N ALA A 94 5.38 34.98 17.98
CA ALA A 94 6.53 34.09 18.16
C ALA A 94 6.67 33.49 19.59
N THR A 95 5.64 33.62 20.43
CA THR A 95 5.66 33.01 21.76
C THR A 95 5.38 31.51 21.70
N THR A 96 6.07 30.76 22.56
CA THR A 96 5.89 29.31 22.66
C THR A 96 5.14 28.94 23.93
N ARG A 97 4.30 27.91 23.85
CA ARG A 97 3.63 27.32 25.00
C ARG A 97 3.62 25.79 24.92
N ASP A 98 3.42 25.15 26.06
CA ASP A 98 3.28 23.70 26.07
C ASP A 98 1.99 23.26 25.39
N ASN A 99 2.04 22.07 24.77
CA ASN A 99 0.88 21.45 24.18
C ASN A 99 0.02 20.84 25.29
N PRO A 100 -1.27 21.25 25.44
CA PRO A 100 -2.14 20.80 26.52
C PRO A 100 -2.58 19.33 26.36
N LYS A 101 -2.23 18.69 25.27
CA LYS A 101 -2.57 17.31 24.96
C LYS A 101 -2.05 16.36 26.03
N GLU A 102 -2.84 15.36 26.45
CA GLU A 102 -2.38 14.31 27.37
C GLU A 102 -1.38 13.37 26.69
N LYS A 103 -0.64 12.60 27.50
CA LYS A 103 0.41 11.71 26.97
C LYS A 103 -0.10 10.68 25.96
N LEU A 104 -1.32 10.15 26.20
CA LEU A 104 -1.92 9.12 25.35
C LEU A 104 -2.90 9.68 24.30
N GLU A 105 -3.00 10.99 24.20
CA GLU A 105 -3.80 11.63 23.16
C GLU A 105 -3.00 11.85 21.88
N GLY A 106 -3.67 11.67 20.75
CA GLY A 106 -3.13 11.93 19.42
C GLY A 106 -4.12 12.72 18.57
N GLU A 107 -3.62 13.45 17.60
CA GLU A 107 -4.46 14.10 16.60
C GLU A 107 -5.04 13.05 15.66
N VAL A 108 -6.36 13.12 15.45
CA VAL A 108 -7.04 12.16 14.59
C VAL A 108 -6.80 12.51 13.12
N GLU A 109 -6.25 11.55 12.39
CA GLU A 109 -6.13 11.59 10.94
C GLU A 109 -7.08 10.56 10.32
N LYS A 110 -7.87 11.00 9.32
CA LYS A 110 -8.79 10.12 8.59
C LYS A 110 -8.16 9.67 7.29
N THR A 111 -8.26 8.38 7.01
CA THR A 111 -7.83 7.79 5.73
C THR A 111 -9.01 7.08 5.08
N HIS A 112 -9.48 7.61 3.97
CA HIS A 112 -10.58 7.04 3.22
C HIS A 112 -10.08 5.94 2.29
N PHE A 113 -10.94 4.95 2.08
CA PHE A 113 -10.70 3.89 1.11
C PHE A 113 -11.99 3.49 0.40
N CYS A 114 -11.82 2.92 -0.78
CA CYS A 114 -12.87 2.25 -1.51
C CYS A 114 -12.34 0.94 -2.07
N LEU A 115 -13.10 -0.14 -1.90
CA LEU A 115 -12.83 -1.43 -2.50
C LEU A 115 -13.84 -1.67 -3.63
N ARG A 116 -13.35 -2.14 -4.77
CA ARG A 116 -14.15 -2.75 -5.82
C ARG A 116 -13.88 -4.25 -5.79
N ILE A 117 -14.91 -5.04 -5.52
CA ILE A 117 -14.81 -6.49 -5.37
C ILE A 117 -15.62 -7.14 -6.49
N CYS A 118 -14.96 -7.98 -7.28
CA CYS A 118 -15.59 -8.89 -8.21
C CYS A 118 -15.37 -10.32 -7.72
N ASP A 119 -16.44 -11.06 -7.51
CA ASP A 119 -16.40 -12.46 -7.07
C ASP A 119 -17.09 -13.40 -8.07
N LYS A 120 -17.12 -13.02 -9.35
CA LYS A 120 -17.62 -13.90 -10.42
C LYS A 120 -16.65 -15.06 -10.64
N ILE A 121 -17.19 -16.20 -11.06
CA ILE A 121 -16.43 -17.47 -11.21
C ILE A 121 -15.16 -17.29 -12.05
N TYR A 122 -15.20 -16.49 -13.11
CA TYR A 122 -14.09 -16.33 -14.06
C TYR A 122 -13.28 -15.04 -13.88
N THR A 123 -13.73 -14.10 -13.04
CA THR A 123 -13.10 -12.79 -12.86
C THR A 123 -13.11 -12.38 -11.41
N LYS A 124 -12.25 -13.02 -10.61
CA LYS A 124 -12.11 -12.63 -9.20
C LYS A 124 -11.06 -11.54 -9.08
N GLU A 125 -11.46 -10.37 -8.61
CA GLU A 125 -10.52 -9.29 -8.31
C GLU A 125 -10.96 -8.47 -7.10
N VAL A 126 -9.99 -7.88 -6.41
CA VAL A 126 -10.22 -6.90 -5.35
C VAL A 126 -9.28 -5.73 -5.59
N ILE A 127 -9.85 -4.57 -5.90
CA ILE A 127 -9.11 -3.33 -6.10
C ILE A 127 -9.37 -2.40 -4.93
N LEU A 128 -8.30 -1.97 -4.29
CA LEU A 128 -8.28 -0.97 -3.23
C LEU A 128 -7.88 0.37 -3.82
N VAL A 129 -8.71 1.38 -3.61
CA VAL A 129 -8.38 2.80 -3.77
C VAL A 129 -8.18 3.37 -2.38
N LEU A 130 -7.00 3.88 -2.09
CA LEU A 130 -6.60 4.35 -0.77
C LEU A 130 -6.14 5.79 -0.82
N GLU A 131 -6.65 6.63 0.08
CA GLU A 131 -6.18 7.99 0.29
C GLU A 131 -4.78 7.96 0.91
N LYS A 132 -3.87 8.78 0.37
CA LYS A 132 -2.50 8.91 0.88
C LYS A 132 -2.39 10.14 1.77
N ASN A 133 -2.26 9.91 3.07
CA ASN A 133 -2.07 10.92 4.08
C ASN A 133 -0.75 10.71 4.84
N ALA A 134 -0.08 11.79 5.25
CA ALA A 134 1.21 11.70 5.92
C ALA A 134 1.15 10.89 7.22
N ASN A 135 0.12 11.12 8.04
CA ASN A 135 -0.11 10.44 9.32
C ASN A 135 -1.25 9.41 9.24
N GLY A 136 -1.82 9.22 8.06
CA GLY A 136 -2.90 8.27 7.81
C GLY A 136 -2.42 6.82 7.71
N VAL A 137 -3.33 5.93 7.38
CA VAL A 137 -3.07 4.50 7.19
C VAL A 137 -2.59 4.27 5.76
N ASN A 138 -1.37 3.77 5.59
CA ASN A 138 -0.85 3.35 4.28
C ASN A 138 -1.26 1.91 3.95
N VAL A 139 -1.05 1.48 2.69
CA VAL A 139 -1.45 0.14 2.23
C VAL A 139 -0.85 -1.00 3.06
N LYS A 140 0.41 -0.88 3.49
CA LYS A 140 1.06 -1.88 4.34
C LYS A 140 0.39 -1.97 5.71
N GLN A 141 0.05 -0.83 6.30
CA GLN A 141 -0.65 -0.76 7.58
C GLN A 141 -2.08 -1.29 7.46
N PHE A 142 -2.77 -0.97 6.36
CA PHE A 142 -4.08 -1.53 6.01
C PHE A 142 -4.04 -3.07 5.96
N LEU A 143 -3.09 -3.65 5.24
CA LEU A 143 -2.94 -5.11 5.16
C LEU A 143 -2.55 -5.75 6.50
N ASN A 144 -1.68 -5.10 7.28
CA ASN A 144 -1.31 -5.58 8.61
C ASN A 144 -2.51 -5.58 9.56
N TYR A 145 -3.34 -4.54 9.50
CA TYR A 145 -4.60 -4.45 10.23
C TYR A 145 -5.50 -5.64 9.89
N LEU A 146 -5.79 -5.86 8.62
CA LEU A 146 -6.61 -6.99 8.16
C LEU A 146 -6.01 -8.33 8.59
N THR A 147 -4.71 -8.51 8.43
CA THR A 147 -4.02 -9.75 8.79
C THR A 147 -4.12 -10.04 10.30
N SER A 148 -4.00 -9.00 11.13
CA SER A 148 -4.11 -9.15 12.59
C SER A 148 -5.49 -9.63 13.00
N PHE A 149 -6.56 -8.97 12.49
CA PHE A 149 -7.93 -9.36 12.80
C PHE A 149 -8.31 -10.71 12.19
N ASN A 150 -7.85 -11.00 10.97
CA ASN A 150 -8.08 -12.29 10.35
C ASN A 150 -7.48 -13.45 11.20
N LYS A 151 -6.25 -13.25 11.71
CA LYS A 151 -5.62 -14.22 12.63
C LYS A 151 -6.40 -14.36 13.93
N ARG A 152 -6.87 -13.26 14.50
CA ARG A 152 -7.68 -13.27 15.73
C ARG A 152 -8.96 -14.07 15.53
N PHE A 153 -9.75 -13.75 14.50
CA PHE A 153 -11.00 -14.46 14.23
C PHE A 153 -10.80 -15.93 13.81
N ALA A 154 -9.68 -16.23 13.16
CA ALA A 154 -9.36 -17.61 12.84
C ALA A 154 -9.03 -18.42 14.11
N ALA A 155 -8.27 -17.83 15.04
CA ALA A 155 -7.97 -18.46 16.33
C ALA A 155 -9.24 -18.69 17.16
N GLU A 156 -10.16 -17.73 17.21
CA GLU A 156 -11.46 -17.85 17.89
C GLU A 156 -12.33 -19.00 17.31
N LYS A 157 -12.13 -19.35 16.04
CA LYS A 157 -12.84 -20.43 15.32
C LYS A 157 -11.99 -21.69 15.16
N GLU A 158 -10.87 -21.80 15.85
CA GLU A 158 -9.90 -22.92 15.77
C GLU A 158 -9.44 -23.23 14.33
N ARG A 159 -9.42 -22.23 13.45
CA ARG A 159 -8.98 -22.36 12.06
C ARG A 159 -7.55 -21.89 11.87
N LYS A 160 -6.81 -22.54 11.00
CA LYS A 160 -5.47 -22.08 10.56
C LYS A 160 -5.61 -21.21 9.32
N ILE A 161 -4.86 -20.11 9.31
CA ILE A 161 -4.67 -19.32 8.10
C ILE A 161 -3.43 -19.86 7.39
N ASP A 162 -3.62 -20.32 6.16
CA ASP A 162 -2.59 -20.88 5.30
C ASP A 162 -2.11 -19.92 4.22
N TYR A 163 -2.50 -18.65 4.29
CA TYR A 163 -2.15 -17.60 3.35
C TYR A 163 -1.71 -16.31 4.03
N TYR A 164 -1.07 -15.44 3.27
CA TYR A 164 -0.77 -14.07 3.65
C TYR A 164 -1.33 -13.08 2.62
N LEU A 165 -1.63 -11.86 3.08
CA LEU A 165 -2.14 -10.80 2.23
C LEU A 165 -0.98 -9.99 1.64
N GLN A 166 -1.12 -9.67 0.36
CA GLN A 166 -0.18 -8.85 -0.39
C GLN A 166 -0.95 -7.86 -1.26
N ASN A 167 -0.30 -6.75 -1.59
CA ASN A 167 -0.83 -5.82 -2.59
C ASN A 167 0.10 -5.75 -3.80
N HIS A 168 -0.51 -5.55 -4.96
CA HIS A 168 0.18 -5.07 -6.15
C HIS A 168 -0.32 -3.66 -6.45
N MET A 169 0.59 -2.70 -6.56
CA MET A 169 0.23 -1.36 -7.00
C MET A 169 -0.24 -1.43 -8.44
N LEU A 170 -1.43 -0.91 -8.70
CA LEU A 170 -1.94 -0.77 -10.05
C LEU A 170 -1.43 0.56 -10.60
N VAL A 171 -0.76 0.47 -11.72
CA VAL A 171 -0.31 1.61 -12.50
C VAL A 171 -1.24 1.71 -13.70
N ARG A 172 -1.55 2.93 -14.15
CA ARG A 172 -2.38 3.11 -15.35
C ARG A 172 -1.73 2.43 -16.54
N ASP A 173 -2.55 1.86 -17.43
CA ASP A 173 -2.09 1.24 -18.68
C ASP A 173 -1.36 2.23 -19.59
N ASP A 174 -1.56 3.53 -19.34
CA ASP A 174 -0.93 4.64 -20.04
C ASP A 174 0.34 5.20 -19.36
N ILE A 175 1.14 4.32 -18.72
CA ILE A 175 2.44 4.73 -18.15
C ILE A 175 3.28 5.50 -19.20
N GLU A 176 3.21 5.06 -20.45
CA GLU A 176 3.91 5.72 -21.55
C GLU A 176 3.42 7.16 -21.73
N GLU A 177 2.12 7.37 -21.73
CA GLU A 177 1.51 8.69 -21.80
C GLU A 177 1.83 9.54 -20.57
N ALA A 178 1.80 8.93 -19.38
CA ALA A 178 2.19 9.60 -18.14
C ALA A 178 3.65 10.06 -18.18
N ILE A 179 4.58 9.22 -18.65
CA ILE A 179 5.99 9.60 -18.82
C ILE A 179 6.12 10.68 -19.90
N ARG A 180 5.38 10.58 -21.01
CA ARG A 180 5.36 11.60 -22.07
C ARG A 180 4.85 12.95 -21.56
N GLY A 181 3.85 12.94 -20.67
CA GLY A 181 3.28 14.14 -20.04
C GLY A 181 4.18 14.79 -18.99
N MET A 182 5.22 14.11 -18.49
CA MET A 182 6.16 14.70 -17.53
C MET A 182 7.01 15.77 -18.21
N SER A 183 7.13 16.95 -17.59
CA SER A 183 8.06 17.98 -18.04
C SER A 183 9.52 17.55 -17.86
N ARG A 184 9.81 16.75 -16.84
CA ARG A 184 11.17 16.30 -16.50
C ARG A 184 11.15 15.05 -15.61
N ALA A 185 12.00 14.06 -15.93
CA ALA A 185 12.32 12.92 -15.05
C ALA A 185 13.76 13.04 -14.56
N ARG A 186 13.99 12.91 -13.26
CA ARG A 186 15.32 13.01 -12.64
C ARG A 186 15.87 11.70 -12.13
N VAL A 187 14.99 10.78 -11.77
CA VAL A 187 15.37 9.47 -11.23
C VAL A 187 14.41 8.45 -11.82
N ALA A 188 14.95 7.34 -12.28
CA ALA A 188 14.21 6.14 -12.63
C ALA A 188 14.80 4.97 -11.84
N GLU A 189 13.94 4.17 -11.20
CA GLU A 189 14.34 2.98 -10.45
C GLU A 189 13.66 1.76 -11.05
N LEU A 190 14.48 0.79 -11.43
CA LEU A 190 14.04 -0.48 -11.95
C LEU A 190 14.29 -1.56 -10.90
N TYR A 191 13.22 -2.24 -10.49
CA TYR A 191 13.29 -3.36 -9.56
C TYR A 191 13.27 -4.66 -10.33
N ILE A 192 14.35 -5.42 -10.26
CA ILE A 192 14.55 -6.65 -11.01
C ILE A 192 14.59 -7.81 -10.00
N ASP A 193 13.82 -8.87 -10.24
CA ASP A 193 13.94 -10.11 -9.47
C ASP A 193 15.22 -10.84 -9.93
N LYS A 194 16.14 -11.07 -9.02
CA LYS A 194 17.42 -11.74 -9.25
C LYS A 194 17.26 -13.13 -9.90
N ARG A 195 16.16 -13.82 -9.64
CA ARG A 195 15.90 -15.17 -10.20
C ARG A 195 15.74 -15.19 -11.73
N LEU A 196 15.52 -14.00 -12.30
CA LEU A 196 15.16 -13.80 -13.69
C LEU A 196 16.34 -13.37 -14.57
N LEU A 197 17.45 -12.96 -13.93
CA LEU A 197 18.65 -12.53 -14.65
C LEU A 197 19.52 -13.69 -15.15
N GLY A 198 19.10 -14.95 -14.92
CA GLY A 198 19.91 -16.13 -15.21
C GLY A 198 21.17 -16.21 -14.34
N SER A 199 21.57 -17.41 -13.96
CA SER A 199 22.70 -17.64 -13.06
C SER A 199 24.02 -17.06 -13.58
N GLN A 200 24.18 -16.90 -14.88
CA GLN A 200 25.43 -16.43 -15.50
C GLN A 200 25.64 -14.90 -15.45
N ALA A 201 24.57 -14.10 -15.41
CA ALA A 201 24.70 -12.64 -15.46
C ALA A 201 25.17 -12.03 -14.12
N LEU A 202 25.08 -12.77 -13.02
CA LEU A 202 25.39 -12.30 -11.67
C LEU A 202 26.40 -13.20 -10.93
N ASP A 203 27.04 -14.12 -11.62
CA ASP A 203 27.96 -15.08 -11.02
C ASP A 203 29.35 -14.46 -10.79
N PHE A 204 29.38 -13.30 -10.13
CA PHE A 204 30.64 -12.65 -9.75
C PHE A 204 31.31 -13.30 -8.53
N SER A 205 30.61 -14.14 -7.78
CA SER A 205 31.14 -14.94 -6.70
C SER A 205 30.14 -15.94 -6.11
N ASN A 206 30.62 -17.06 -5.57
CA ASN A 206 29.81 -18.07 -4.86
C ASN A 206 29.03 -17.53 -3.63
N ARG A 207 29.21 -16.26 -3.26
CA ARG A 207 28.52 -15.61 -2.13
C ARG A 207 27.20 -14.94 -2.53
N PHE A 208 26.83 -14.95 -3.79
CA PHE A 208 25.58 -14.32 -4.25
C PHE A 208 24.31 -15.05 -3.78
N ALA A 209 24.43 -16.28 -3.30
CA ALA A 209 23.32 -17.02 -2.70
C ALA A 209 22.72 -16.31 -1.47
N GLU A 210 23.54 -15.56 -0.73
CA GLU A 210 23.17 -14.82 0.48
C GLU A 210 22.56 -13.42 0.18
N ALA A 211 22.65 -12.94 -1.06
CA ALA A 211 22.14 -11.62 -1.42
C ALA A 211 20.60 -11.61 -1.51
N LYS A 212 19.98 -10.44 -1.24
CA LYS A 212 18.53 -10.25 -1.39
C LYS A 212 18.06 -10.67 -2.78
N GLN A 213 16.84 -11.19 -2.88
CA GLN A 213 16.23 -11.68 -4.12
C GLN A 213 15.91 -10.59 -5.15
N SER A 214 16.06 -9.32 -4.82
CA SER A 214 15.78 -8.19 -5.71
C SER A 214 16.98 -7.29 -5.88
N MET A 215 17.23 -6.86 -7.11
CA MET A 215 18.17 -5.80 -7.45
C MET A 215 17.42 -4.52 -7.78
N ILE A 216 18.04 -3.38 -7.49
CA ILE A 216 17.50 -2.08 -7.86
C ILE A 216 18.54 -1.40 -8.75
N LEU A 217 18.18 -1.17 -10.01
CA LEU A 217 18.94 -0.30 -10.91
C LEU A 217 18.39 1.11 -10.79
N THR A 218 19.20 2.04 -10.29
CA THR A 218 18.83 3.45 -10.19
C THR A 218 19.59 4.26 -11.25
N VAL A 219 18.87 4.91 -12.15
CA VAL A 219 19.42 5.86 -13.12
C VAL A 219 19.05 7.26 -12.66
N LYS A 220 20.06 8.13 -12.55
CA LYS A 220 19.88 9.54 -12.16
C LYS A 220 20.29 10.46 -13.28
N ALA A 221 19.49 11.51 -13.52
CA ALA A 221 19.85 12.56 -14.44
C ALA A 221 21.00 13.41 -13.87
N GLU A 222 21.89 13.87 -14.72
CA GLU A 222 22.86 14.91 -14.37
C GLU A 222 22.19 16.23 -14.02
N LYS A 223 22.95 17.15 -13.43
CA LYS A 223 22.44 18.46 -13.05
C LYS A 223 21.84 19.15 -14.29
N ASN A 224 20.57 19.51 -14.17
CA ASN A 224 19.78 20.14 -15.25
C ASN A 224 19.39 19.25 -16.47
N ALA A 225 19.71 17.96 -16.48
CA ALA A 225 19.27 17.01 -17.49
C ALA A 225 17.93 16.33 -17.12
N SER A 226 17.36 15.61 -18.09
CA SER A 226 16.18 14.74 -17.91
C SER A 226 16.50 13.37 -18.48
N ILE A 227 16.09 12.33 -17.78
CA ILE A 227 16.21 10.93 -18.23
C ILE A 227 14.87 10.39 -18.73
N LYS A 228 13.99 11.26 -19.21
CA LYS A 228 12.66 10.90 -19.70
C LYS A 228 12.73 9.84 -20.79
N ASP A 229 13.64 10.03 -21.76
CA ASP A 229 13.80 9.10 -22.88
C ASP A 229 14.36 7.75 -22.41
N ALA A 230 15.33 7.75 -21.49
CA ALA A 230 15.82 6.53 -20.87
C ALA A 230 14.71 5.79 -20.09
N ALA A 231 13.83 6.51 -19.40
CA ALA A 231 12.68 5.91 -18.72
C ALA A 231 11.69 5.28 -19.72
N MET A 232 11.49 5.93 -20.88
CA MET A 232 10.67 5.38 -21.97
C MET A 232 11.30 4.12 -22.59
N ASP A 233 12.61 4.11 -22.80
CA ASP A 233 13.32 2.95 -23.35
C ASP A 233 13.29 1.77 -22.36
N PHE A 234 13.43 2.03 -21.06
CA PHE A 234 13.20 1.01 -20.03
C PHE A 234 11.79 0.46 -20.08
N LEU A 235 10.76 1.32 -20.22
CA LEU A 235 9.38 0.86 -20.32
C LEU A 235 9.17 -0.07 -21.53
N ARG A 236 9.73 0.29 -22.69
CA ARG A 236 9.65 -0.53 -23.92
C ARG A 236 10.37 -1.87 -23.77
N LEU A 237 11.54 -1.89 -23.16
CA LEU A 237 12.25 -3.12 -22.80
C LEU A 237 11.39 -4.03 -21.92
N LEU A 238 10.64 -3.46 -20.96
CA LEU A 238 9.76 -4.20 -20.10
C LEU A 238 8.53 -4.78 -20.79
N GLN A 239 7.97 -4.04 -21.75
CA GLN A 239 6.83 -4.50 -22.56
C GLN A 239 7.21 -5.57 -23.56
N GLY A 240 8.45 -5.59 -24.02
CA GLY A 240 8.99 -6.57 -24.98
C GLY A 240 9.51 -7.87 -24.33
N THR A 241 9.87 -7.81 -23.06
CA THR A 241 10.42 -8.96 -22.31
C THR A 241 9.36 -9.47 -21.34
N ARG A 242 8.87 -10.67 -21.54
CA ARG A 242 7.85 -11.31 -20.67
C ARG A 242 8.29 -11.29 -19.20
N SER A 243 7.47 -10.72 -18.35
CA SER A 243 7.25 -11.02 -16.92
C SER A 243 8.34 -10.77 -15.88
N ASP A 244 9.51 -10.30 -16.20
CA ASP A 244 10.66 -10.39 -15.30
C ASP A 244 10.94 -9.13 -14.49
N VAL A 245 10.22 -8.04 -14.75
CA VAL A 245 10.35 -6.81 -14.01
C VAL A 245 9.19 -6.66 -13.02
N VAL A 246 9.56 -6.56 -11.75
CA VAL A 246 8.60 -6.57 -10.65
C VAL A 246 8.02 -5.18 -10.41
N LYS A 247 8.75 -4.10 -10.72
CA LYS A 247 8.31 -2.73 -10.46
C LYS A 247 9.21 -1.67 -11.08
N MET A 248 8.60 -0.63 -11.64
CA MET A 248 9.27 0.62 -12.01
C MET A 248 8.80 1.76 -11.09
N ARG A 249 9.71 2.63 -10.64
CA ARG A 249 9.47 3.87 -9.89
C ARG A 249 10.07 5.06 -10.58
#